data_e733658ad66064f8717141140155dd7a
#
_entry.id   e733658ad66064f8717141140155dd7a
#
_cell.length_a   1.000
_cell.length_b   1.000
_cell.length_c   1.000
_cell.angle_alpha   90.00
_cell.angle_beta   90.00
_cell.angle_gamma   90.00
#
_symmetry.space_group_name_H-M   'P 1'
#
loop_
_entity.id
_entity.type
_entity.pdbx_description
1 polymer ?
#
loop_
_entity_poly.entity_id
_entity_poly.type
_entity_poly.pdbx_seq_one_letter_code
_entity_poly.pdbx_strand_id
1 'polypeptide(L)'
;SEMCIRDRVEAAARKLEIAPEDVECLGEIYRGGQQDQGLTFDEVVAAALEGEGTITVKGNYDTIPESWGGRKYRGAAIGGTMAFSYAAQVVEVTVDPHTAAITVDKVWVAHDCGKALNPLAVEGQVQGSVWMGMGQAMSEETKFHDGLPIAANMLDYRVPTIMESPPIDVGIIEASDPHGPFGAKEAGEGSLSSFLPALTNAVADAVGVRATELPLTPDRLMDLLEKKARFDN
;
A
#
# COMPACT_ATOMS: atom_id res chain seq x y z
N SER A 1 6.95 -13.18 14.46
CA SER A 1 6.86 -14.16 13.36
C SER A 1 6.02 -15.36 13.79
N GLU A 2 5.52 -16.16 12.86
CA GLU A 2 4.72 -17.36 13.13
C GLU A 2 5.41 -18.33 14.08
N MET A 3 6.73 -18.46 14.02
CA MET A 3 7.51 -19.32 14.92
C MET A 3 7.44 -18.83 16.37
N CYS A 4 7.60 -17.53 16.62
CA CYS A 4 7.45 -16.99 17.99
C CYS A 4 6.00 -17.11 18.51
N ILE A 5 5.00 -17.08 17.62
CA ILE A 5 3.61 -17.34 17.98
C ILE A 5 3.45 -18.81 18.35
N ARG A 6 4.01 -19.74 17.56
CA ARG A 6 3.95 -21.17 17.83
C ARG A 6 4.59 -21.51 19.18
N ASP A 7 5.78 -20.99 19.47
CA ASP A 7 6.47 -21.23 20.75
C ASP A 7 5.62 -20.78 21.95
N ARG A 8 4.95 -19.64 21.81
CA ARG A 8 4.02 -19.14 22.85
C ARG A 8 2.78 -20.01 22.97
N VAL A 9 2.19 -20.42 21.84
CA VAL A 9 1.01 -21.32 21.84
C VAL A 9 1.37 -22.66 22.49
N GLU A 10 2.53 -23.23 22.17
CA GLU A 10 3.03 -24.46 22.80
C GLU A 10 3.30 -24.28 24.30
N ALA A 11 3.86 -23.14 24.71
CA ALA A 11 4.08 -22.83 26.12
C ALA A 11 2.76 -22.67 26.89
N ALA A 12 1.79 -21.96 26.28
CA ALA A 12 0.45 -21.83 26.84
C ALA A 12 -0.26 -23.18 26.95
N ALA A 13 -0.20 -24.01 25.89
CA ALA A 13 -0.78 -25.35 25.86
C ALA A 13 -0.24 -26.23 27.00
N ARG A 14 1.08 -26.23 27.21
CA ARG A 14 1.73 -26.95 28.33
C ARG A 14 1.23 -26.48 29.70
N LYS A 15 1.08 -25.16 29.91
CA LYS A 15 0.62 -24.59 31.18
C LYS A 15 -0.88 -24.81 31.42
N LEU A 16 -1.68 -24.82 30.36
CA LEU A 16 -3.13 -25.02 30.43
C LEU A 16 -3.52 -26.51 30.37
N GLU A 17 -2.54 -27.41 30.14
CA GLU A 17 -2.74 -28.85 29.97
C GLU A 17 -3.72 -29.21 28.86
N ILE A 18 -3.64 -28.50 27.73
CA ILE A 18 -4.48 -28.71 26.54
C ILE A 18 -3.62 -28.91 25.29
N ALA A 19 -4.22 -29.31 24.17
CA ALA A 19 -3.51 -29.39 22.91
C ALA A 19 -3.23 -28.00 22.34
N PRO A 20 -2.10 -27.78 21.64
CA PRO A 20 -1.74 -26.48 21.05
C PRO A 20 -2.82 -25.92 20.11
N GLU A 21 -3.54 -26.78 19.40
CA GLU A 21 -4.64 -26.43 18.50
C GLU A 21 -5.88 -25.90 19.22
N ASP A 22 -6.01 -26.19 20.52
CA ASP A 22 -7.12 -25.75 21.36
C ASP A 22 -6.82 -24.41 22.09
N VAL A 23 -5.62 -23.85 21.90
CA VAL A 23 -5.24 -22.55 22.45
C VAL A 23 -5.80 -21.42 21.60
N GLU A 24 -6.65 -20.62 22.19
CA GLU A 24 -7.12 -19.36 21.60
C GLU A 24 -6.38 -18.16 22.21
N CYS A 25 -5.91 -17.25 21.34
CA CYS A 25 -5.35 -15.98 21.76
C CYS A 25 -6.31 -14.84 21.39
N LEU A 26 -6.91 -14.22 22.40
CA LEU A 26 -7.80 -13.07 22.23
C LEU A 26 -7.20 -11.84 22.96
N GLY A 27 -6.76 -10.87 22.18
CA GLY A 27 -5.95 -9.79 22.71
C GLY A 27 -4.60 -10.33 23.19
N GLU A 28 -4.26 -10.12 24.45
CA GLU A 28 -3.02 -10.61 25.07
C GLU A 28 -3.27 -11.78 26.04
N ILE A 29 -4.44 -12.41 25.97
CA ILE A 29 -4.84 -13.53 26.83
C ILE A 29 -4.88 -14.84 26.03
N TYR A 30 -4.17 -15.85 26.52
CA TYR A 30 -4.14 -17.21 25.99
C TYR A 30 -5.02 -18.10 26.83
N ARG A 31 -6.00 -18.78 26.24
CA ARG A 31 -6.96 -19.62 26.96
C ARG A 31 -7.32 -20.88 26.16
N GLY A 32 -7.81 -21.90 26.84
CA GLY A 32 -8.46 -23.05 26.23
C GLY A 32 -9.97 -22.84 26.15
N GLY A 33 -10.60 -23.27 25.08
CA GLY A 33 -11.93 -22.89 24.60
C GLY A 33 -13.12 -22.85 25.62
N GLN A 34 -13.04 -23.46 26.82
CA GLN A 34 -14.08 -23.38 27.85
C GLN A 34 -13.56 -22.98 29.24
N GLN A 35 -12.32 -22.57 29.36
CA GLN A 35 -11.76 -22.15 30.65
C GLN A 35 -11.96 -20.64 30.85
N ASP A 36 -12.52 -20.26 31.99
CA ASP A 36 -12.72 -18.86 32.40
C ASP A 36 -11.41 -18.16 32.75
N GLN A 37 -10.35 -18.89 33.05
CA GLN A 37 -9.03 -18.38 33.37
C GLN A 37 -8.07 -18.57 32.19
N GLY A 38 -7.54 -17.46 31.67
CA GLY A 38 -6.49 -17.45 30.67
C GLY A 38 -5.15 -17.02 31.24
N LEU A 39 -4.07 -17.32 30.53
CA LEU A 39 -2.73 -16.85 30.81
C LEU A 39 -2.50 -15.51 30.11
N THR A 40 -1.89 -14.57 30.80
CA THR A 40 -1.44 -13.31 30.19
C THR A 40 -0.26 -13.54 29.26
N PHE A 41 -0.01 -12.59 28.38
CA PHE A 41 1.17 -12.61 27.50
C PHE A 41 2.48 -12.79 28.28
N ASP A 42 2.65 -12.08 29.39
CA ASP A 42 3.85 -12.15 30.24
C ASP A 42 4.03 -13.54 30.86
N GLU A 43 2.96 -14.16 31.37
CA GLU A 43 2.99 -15.52 31.91
C GLU A 43 3.36 -16.55 30.86
N VAL A 44 2.86 -16.40 29.64
CA VAL A 44 3.18 -17.31 28.53
C VAL A 44 4.61 -17.13 28.07
N VAL A 45 5.09 -15.87 27.98
CA VAL A 45 6.49 -15.59 27.63
C VAL A 45 7.43 -16.12 28.70
N ALA A 46 7.14 -15.91 29.97
CA ALA A 46 7.91 -16.49 31.06
C ALA A 46 8.00 -18.03 30.98
N ALA A 47 6.86 -18.69 30.71
CA ALA A 47 6.80 -20.12 30.50
C ALA A 47 7.59 -20.62 29.28
N ALA A 48 7.58 -19.84 28.20
CA ALA A 48 8.34 -20.17 26.98
C ALA A 48 9.85 -20.04 27.21
N LEU A 49 10.27 -19.15 28.11
CA LEU A 49 11.67 -18.92 28.46
C LEU A 49 12.19 -19.90 29.56
N GLU A 50 11.29 -20.61 30.25
CA GLU A 50 11.65 -21.62 31.26
C GLU A 50 12.43 -22.76 30.60
N GLY A 51 13.73 -22.78 30.76
CA GLY A 51 14.65 -23.82 30.30
C GLY A 51 15.73 -23.38 29.32
N GLU A 52 15.46 -22.48 28.41
CA GLU A 52 16.44 -22.03 27.41
C GLU A 52 16.90 -20.57 27.60
N GLY A 53 16.25 -19.81 28.47
CA GLY A 53 16.58 -18.41 28.78
C GLY A 53 16.41 -17.42 27.64
N THR A 54 16.35 -17.90 26.39
CA THR A 54 16.19 -17.07 25.20
C THR A 54 15.50 -17.85 24.09
N ILE A 55 14.47 -17.28 23.50
CA ILE A 55 13.85 -17.82 22.29
C ILE A 55 14.52 -17.20 21.06
N THR A 56 15.20 -18.05 20.28
CA THR A 56 15.81 -17.62 19.02
C THR A 56 15.16 -18.36 17.86
N VAL A 57 14.54 -17.61 16.95
CA VAL A 57 13.94 -18.17 15.74
C VAL A 57 14.57 -17.58 14.49
N LYS A 58 14.77 -18.42 13.49
CA LYS A 58 15.26 -18.00 12.18
C LYS A 58 14.12 -18.13 11.18
N GLY A 59 13.60 -17.00 10.72
CA GLY A 59 12.65 -16.93 9.61
C GLY A 59 13.37 -16.78 8.27
N ASN A 60 12.87 -17.42 7.24
CA ASN A 60 13.27 -17.19 5.86
C ASN A 60 12.01 -17.08 4.99
N TYR A 61 11.99 -16.06 4.16
CA TYR A 61 10.97 -15.89 3.14
C TYR A 61 11.66 -15.68 1.79
N ASP A 62 11.40 -16.57 0.85
CA ASP A 62 11.94 -16.47 -0.51
C ASP A 62 10.79 -16.25 -1.50
N THR A 63 10.78 -15.08 -2.12
CA THR A 63 9.71 -14.64 -3.02
C THR A 63 9.88 -15.12 -4.44
N ILE A 64 11.08 -15.64 -4.80
CA ILE A 64 11.41 -16.02 -6.16
C ILE A 64 11.55 -17.55 -6.24
N PRO A 65 10.58 -18.25 -6.88
CA PRO A 65 10.68 -19.69 -7.05
C PRO A 65 11.93 -20.11 -7.84
N GLU A 66 12.48 -21.27 -7.50
CA GLU A 66 13.58 -21.88 -8.25
C GLU A 66 13.24 -22.04 -9.73
N SER A 67 11.96 -22.35 -10.06
CA SER A 67 11.46 -22.44 -11.44
C SER A 67 11.57 -21.15 -12.24
N TRP A 68 11.68 -20.00 -11.55
CA TRP A 68 11.85 -18.66 -12.14
C TRP A 68 13.30 -18.18 -12.09
N GLY A 69 14.23 -19.05 -11.74
CA GLY A 69 15.65 -18.73 -11.62
C GLY A 69 16.12 -18.37 -10.20
N GLY A 70 15.22 -18.42 -9.20
CA GLY A 70 15.52 -18.19 -7.80
C GLY A 70 16.30 -16.90 -7.58
N ARG A 71 17.31 -16.94 -6.70
CA ARG A 71 18.17 -15.78 -6.40
C ARG A 71 19.01 -15.27 -7.57
N LYS A 72 19.08 -16.01 -8.67
CA LYS A 72 19.80 -15.60 -9.89
C LYS A 72 18.94 -14.70 -10.79
N TYR A 73 17.63 -14.64 -10.53
CA TYR A 73 16.75 -13.79 -11.29
C TYR A 73 17.10 -12.32 -11.07
N ARG A 74 17.58 -11.68 -12.12
CA ARG A 74 17.85 -10.24 -12.20
C ARG A 74 16.82 -9.60 -13.12
N GLY A 75 15.57 -9.93 -12.88
CA GLY A 75 14.48 -9.43 -13.70
C GLY A 75 14.24 -7.94 -13.52
N ALA A 76 13.36 -7.45 -14.34
CA ALA A 76 12.82 -6.11 -14.23
C ALA A 76 12.22 -5.90 -12.82
N ALA A 77 11.98 -4.65 -12.48
CA ALA A 77 11.39 -4.23 -11.21
C ALA A 77 10.02 -4.85 -10.90
N ILE A 78 9.44 -5.58 -11.84
CA ILE A 78 8.14 -6.26 -11.71
C ILE A 78 8.39 -7.76 -11.77
N GLY A 79 7.83 -8.51 -10.81
CA GLY A 79 7.76 -9.95 -10.87
C GLY A 79 8.74 -10.72 -10.00
N GLY A 80 9.38 -10.06 -9.04
CA GLY A 80 10.18 -10.73 -8.02
C GLY A 80 9.36 -11.43 -6.93
N THR A 81 8.03 -11.37 -6.99
CA THR A 81 7.12 -12.00 -6.04
C THR A 81 6.06 -12.82 -6.75
N MET A 82 5.55 -13.85 -6.08
CA MET A 82 4.39 -14.61 -6.54
C MET A 82 3.06 -14.00 -6.08
N ALA A 83 3.11 -13.09 -5.12
CA ALA A 83 1.95 -12.39 -4.59
C ALA A 83 1.78 -11.06 -5.31
N PHE A 84 0.65 -10.87 -5.98
CA PHE A 84 0.29 -9.64 -6.67
C PHE A 84 -0.86 -8.97 -5.92
N SER A 85 -0.68 -7.70 -5.56
CA SER A 85 -1.77 -6.85 -5.12
C SER A 85 -2.46 -6.22 -6.33
N TYR A 86 -3.72 -5.87 -6.16
CA TYR A 86 -4.53 -5.23 -7.19
C TYR A 86 -5.18 -3.98 -6.62
N ALA A 87 -5.21 -2.91 -7.41
CA ALA A 87 -5.90 -1.70 -7.03
C ALA A 87 -6.73 -1.16 -8.19
N ALA A 88 -7.90 -0.63 -7.87
CA ALA A 88 -8.76 0.11 -8.80
C ALA A 88 -9.16 1.42 -8.15
N GLN A 89 -9.19 2.50 -8.96
CA GLN A 89 -9.52 3.83 -8.45
C GLN A 89 -10.51 4.55 -9.37
N VAL A 90 -11.35 5.37 -8.72
CA VAL A 90 -12.18 6.36 -9.37
C VAL A 90 -11.82 7.71 -8.78
N VAL A 91 -11.60 8.70 -9.65
CA VAL A 91 -11.23 10.05 -9.26
C VAL A 91 -12.28 11.01 -9.79
N GLU A 92 -12.77 11.89 -8.92
CA GLU A 92 -13.66 13.00 -9.28
C GLU A 92 -12.84 14.28 -9.29
N VAL A 93 -12.98 15.07 -10.35
CA VAL A 93 -12.23 16.30 -10.54
C VAL A 93 -13.11 17.46 -10.99
N THR A 94 -12.75 18.66 -10.56
CA THR A 94 -13.21 19.92 -11.13
C THR A 94 -12.06 20.59 -11.88
N VAL A 95 -12.29 20.99 -13.12
CA VAL A 95 -11.31 21.71 -13.94
C VAL A 95 -11.82 23.12 -14.25
N ASP A 96 -11.05 24.13 -13.89
CA ASP A 96 -11.33 25.51 -14.29
C ASP A 96 -10.93 25.71 -15.77
N PRO A 97 -11.90 26.00 -16.66
CA PRO A 97 -11.61 26.12 -18.09
C PRO A 97 -10.78 27.36 -18.45
N HIS A 98 -10.68 28.35 -17.56
CA HIS A 98 -9.95 29.61 -17.82
C HIS A 98 -8.47 29.53 -17.36
N THR A 99 -8.22 28.78 -16.30
CA THR A 99 -6.88 28.66 -15.71
C THR A 99 -6.27 27.27 -15.91
N ALA A 100 -7.06 26.31 -16.38
CA ALA A 100 -6.74 24.89 -16.44
C ALA A 100 -6.31 24.29 -15.08
N ALA A 101 -6.68 24.94 -13.97
CA ALA A 101 -6.44 24.40 -12.64
C ALA A 101 -7.33 23.17 -12.42
N ILE A 102 -6.71 22.10 -11.91
CA ILE A 102 -7.39 20.85 -11.57
C ILE A 102 -7.53 20.77 -10.06
N THR A 103 -8.75 20.57 -9.59
CA THR A 103 -9.04 20.21 -8.20
C THR A 103 -9.48 18.74 -8.17
N VAL A 104 -8.85 17.93 -7.32
CA VAL A 104 -9.33 16.58 -7.03
C VAL A 104 -10.36 16.68 -5.93
N ASP A 105 -11.61 16.42 -6.26
CA ASP A 105 -12.72 16.58 -5.32
C ASP A 105 -12.87 15.38 -4.41
N LYS A 106 -12.67 14.17 -4.95
CA LYS A 106 -12.75 12.92 -4.19
C LYS A 106 -12.07 11.77 -4.90
N VAL A 107 -11.58 10.80 -4.11
CA VAL A 107 -11.01 9.55 -4.61
C VAL A 107 -11.68 8.38 -3.92
N TRP A 108 -12.06 7.38 -4.69
CA TRP A 108 -12.44 6.05 -4.21
C TRP A 108 -11.39 5.06 -4.67
N VAL A 109 -10.91 4.25 -3.75
CA VAL A 109 -9.90 3.24 -4.04
C VAL A 109 -10.28 1.90 -3.42
N ALA A 110 -10.24 0.84 -4.22
CA ALA A 110 -10.31 -0.53 -3.76
C ALA A 110 -8.93 -1.16 -3.91
N HIS A 111 -8.38 -1.68 -2.81
CA HIS A 111 -7.05 -2.26 -2.78
C HIS A 111 -7.08 -3.67 -2.18
N ASP A 112 -6.56 -4.64 -2.93
CA ASP A 112 -6.41 -6.01 -2.48
C ASP A 112 -5.02 -6.20 -1.85
N CYS A 113 -4.99 -6.17 -0.52
CA CYS A 113 -3.79 -6.38 0.28
C CYS A 113 -3.65 -7.81 0.82
N GLY A 114 -4.41 -8.77 0.27
CA GLY A 114 -4.51 -10.09 0.89
C GLY A 114 -5.18 -10.00 2.25
N LYS A 115 -4.60 -10.60 3.28
CA LYS A 115 -5.09 -10.44 4.66
C LYS A 115 -4.63 -9.11 5.25
N ALA A 116 -5.56 -8.25 5.62
CA ALA A 116 -5.27 -7.00 6.32
C ALA A 116 -4.92 -7.30 7.79
N LEU A 117 -3.62 -7.40 8.09
CA LEU A 117 -3.14 -7.68 9.45
C LEU A 117 -3.44 -6.54 10.43
N ASN A 118 -3.44 -5.32 9.92
CA ASN A 118 -3.87 -4.11 10.64
C ASN A 118 -4.67 -3.22 9.67
N PRO A 119 -6.00 -3.33 9.65
CA PRO A 119 -6.84 -2.60 8.70
C PRO A 119 -6.65 -1.09 8.72
N LEU A 120 -6.50 -0.49 9.92
CA LEU A 120 -6.26 0.95 10.05
C LEU A 120 -4.92 1.39 9.43
N ALA A 121 -3.87 0.58 9.62
CA ALA A 121 -2.58 0.83 9.00
C ALA A 121 -2.63 0.66 7.48
N VAL A 122 -3.37 -0.34 6.98
CA VAL A 122 -3.59 -0.55 5.54
C VAL A 122 -4.31 0.65 4.94
N GLU A 123 -5.37 1.14 5.56
CA GLU A 123 -6.09 2.33 5.13
C GLU A 123 -5.16 3.54 5.02
N GLY A 124 -4.36 3.81 6.06
CA GLY A 124 -3.39 4.90 6.06
C GLY A 124 -2.31 4.77 4.97
N GLN A 125 -1.82 3.55 4.69
CA GLN A 125 -0.88 3.30 3.60
C GLN A 125 -1.50 3.57 2.23
N VAL A 126 -2.74 3.12 2.02
CA VAL A 126 -3.46 3.33 0.76
C VAL A 126 -3.73 4.82 0.53
N GLN A 127 -4.17 5.56 1.56
CA GLN A 127 -4.36 7.01 1.47
C GLN A 127 -3.06 7.72 1.13
N GLY A 128 -1.96 7.38 1.80
CA GLY A 128 -0.63 7.95 1.52
C GLY A 128 -0.13 7.63 0.12
N SER A 129 -0.41 6.44 -0.39
CA SER A 129 -0.07 5.99 -1.74
C SER A 129 -0.85 6.78 -2.82
N VAL A 130 -2.15 6.98 -2.63
CA VAL A 130 -2.98 7.83 -3.50
C VAL A 130 -2.45 9.26 -3.52
N TRP A 131 -2.14 9.82 -2.35
CA TRP A 131 -1.61 11.16 -2.23
C TRP A 131 -0.24 11.32 -2.89
N MET A 132 0.63 10.32 -2.79
CA MET A 132 1.90 10.26 -3.53
C MET A 132 1.66 10.25 -5.04
N GLY A 133 0.70 9.43 -5.51
CA GLY A 133 0.29 9.40 -6.91
C GLY A 133 -0.25 10.76 -7.40
N MET A 134 -0.96 11.50 -6.54
CA MET A 134 -1.43 12.85 -6.83
C MET A 134 -0.25 13.80 -7.05
N GLY A 135 0.77 13.75 -6.20
CA GLY A 135 1.98 14.53 -6.38
C GLY A 135 2.64 14.28 -7.74
N GLN A 136 2.89 13.02 -8.07
CA GLN A 136 3.47 12.62 -9.35
C GLN A 136 2.61 13.03 -10.55
N ALA A 137 1.30 12.95 -10.41
CA ALA A 137 0.38 13.26 -11.51
C ALA A 137 0.21 14.76 -11.77
N MET A 138 0.38 15.62 -10.76
CA MET A 138 -0.04 17.02 -10.83
C MET A 138 1.07 18.05 -10.63
N SER A 139 2.13 17.75 -9.86
CA SER A 139 3.06 18.78 -9.42
C SER A 139 4.54 18.37 -9.35
N GLU A 140 4.85 17.09 -9.07
CA GLU A 140 6.23 16.65 -8.86
C GLU A 140 6.93 16.37 -10.19
N GLU A 141 8.03 17.09 -10.44
CA GLU A 141 8.84 16.89 -11.64
C GLU A 141 10.33 17.13 -11.34
N THR A 142 11.16 16.14 -11.59
CA THR A 142 12.62 16.30 -11.52
C THR A 142 13.14 16.79 -12.87
N LYS A 143 13.45 18.08 -12.93
CA LYS A 143 14.02 18.72 -14.13
C LYS A 143 15.55 18.76 -14.07
N PHE A 144 16.18 18.55 -15.21
CA PHE A 144 17.62 18.61 -15.35
C PHE A 144 18.01 19.69 -16.38
N HIS A 145 19.12 20.38 -16.11
CA HIS A 145 19.79 21.25 -17.05
C HIS A 145 21.28 20.90 -17.08
N ASP A 146 21.80 20.57 -18.24
CA ASP A 146 23.19 20.10 -18.43
C ASP A 146 23.60 18.97 -17.46
N GLY A 147 22.69 18.04 -17.20
CA GLY A 147 22.92 16.90 -16.30
C GLY A 147 22.81 17.21 -14.79
N LEU A 148 22.51 18.45 -14.43
CA LEU A 148 22.31 18.87 -13.05
C LEU A 148 20.81 19.02 -12.73
N PRO A 149 20.32 18.50 -11.58
CA PRO A 149 18.94 18.71 -11.16
C PRO A 149 18.73 20.19 -10.80
N ILE A 150 17.74 20.84 -11.42
CA ILE A 150 17.39 22.24 -11.13
C ILE A 150 16.35 22.38 -10.04
N ALA A 151 15.63 21.29 -9.70
CA ALA A 151 14.69 21.21 -8.59
C ALA A 151 15.31 20.37 -7.46
N ALA A 152 16.41 20.84 -6.87
CA ALA A 152 17.21 20.09 -5.90
C ALA A 152 16.73 20.24 -4.43
N ASN A 153 15.65 20.99 -4.20
CA ASN A 153 15.10 21.27 -2.87
C ASN A 153 13.57 21.31 -2.90
N MET A 154 12.94 21.32 -1.72
CA MET A 154 11.48 21.26 -1.58
C MET A 154 10.72 22.54 -1.97
N LEU A 155 11.43 23.62 -2.31
CA LEU A 155 10.80 24.82 -2.89
C LEU A 155 10.49 24.62 -4.37
N ASP A 156 11.38 23.94 -5.08
CA ASP A 156 11.30 23.75 -6.53
C ASP A 156 10.66 22.40 -6.88
N TYR A 157 10.93 21.37 -6.08
CA TYR A 157 10.27 20.08 -6.17
C TYR A 157 9.00 20.10 -5.30
N ARG A 158 7.86 20.34 -5.94
CA ARG A 158 6.63 20.61 -5.24
C ARG A 158 5.88 19.32 -4.87
N VAL A 159 6.08 18.87 -3.64
CA VAL A 159 5.23 17.83 -3.03
C VAL A 159 3.92 18.48 -2.56
N PRO A 160 2.75 17.88 -2.81
CA PRO A 160 1.48 18.39 -2.31
C PRO A 160 1.48 18.55 -0.79
N THR A 161 0.77 19.54 -0.30
CA THR A 161 0.57 19.73 1.15
C THR A 161 -0.67 18.98 1.63
N ILE A 162 -0.82 18.78 2.92
CA ILE A 162 -2.01 18.15 3.50
C ILE A 162 -3.31 18.92 3.17
N MET A 163 -3.20 20.21 2.91
CA MET A 163 -4.35 21.06 2.53
C MET A 163 -4.86 20.75 1.13
N GLU A 164 -4.05 20.12 0.31
CA GLU A 164 -4.41 19.71 -1.06
C GLU A 164 -4.92 18.26 -1.12
N SER A 165 -4.87 17.53 0.00
CA SER A 165 -5.35 16.15 0.06
C SER A 165 -6.88 16.10 -0.06
N PRO A 166 -7.43 15.39 -1.05
CA PRO A 166 -8.86 15.21 -1.16
C PRO A 166 -9.37 14.20 -0.11
N PRO A 167 -10.69 14.12 0.12
CA PRO A 167 -11.29 12.97 0.78
C PRO A 167 -10.98 11.66 0.00
N ILE A 168 -10.50 10.65 0.70
CA ILE A 168 -10.14 9.34 0.10
C ILE A 168 -10.92 8.24 0.81
N ASP A 169 -11.83 7.60 0.09
CA ASP A 169 -12.58 6.44 0.59
C ASP A 169 -11.84 5.14 0.20
N VAL A 170 -11.43 4.38 1.19
CA VAL A 170 -10.65 3.15 1.00
C VAL A 170 -11.52 1.91 1.21
N GLY A 171 -11.62 1.07 0.19
CA GLY A 171 -12.15 -0.28 0.28
C GLY A 171 -11.02 -1.30 0.36
N ILE A 172 -10.91 -1.98 1.48
CA ILE A 172 -9.94 -3.07 1.66
C ILE A 172 -10.55 -4.36 1.13
N ILE A 173 -9.86 -4.98 0.19
CA ILE A 173 -10.19 -6.31 -0.36
C ILE A 173 -9.19 -7.31 0.21
N GLU A 174 -9.71 -8.42 0.72
CA GLU A 174 -8.91 -9.48 1.33
C GLU A 174 -8.95 -10.76 0.49
N ALA A 175 -8.17 -10.80 -0.62
CA ALA A 175 -7.91 -12.03 -1.34
C ALA A 175 -6.63 -12.69 -0.79
N SER A 176 -6.80 -13.55 0.22
CA SER A 176 -5.69 -14.18 0.93
C SER A 176 -4.73 -14.88 -0.01
N ASP A 177 -3.44 -14.60 0.13
CA ASP A 177 -2.39 -15.18 -0.71
C ASP A 177 -1.73 -16.38 0.00
N PRO A 178 -1.62 -17.54 -0.66
CA PRO A 178 -1.05 -18.73 -0.04
C PRO A 178 0.46 -18.62 0.24
N HIS A 179 1.15 -17.67 -0.37
CA HIS A 179 2.59 -17.47 -0.22
C HIS A 179 2.93 -16.29 0.70
N GLY A 180 1.97 -15.39 0.95
CA GLY A 180 2.16 -14.26 1.85
C GLY A 180 2.06 -14.66 3.32
N PRO A 181 2.80 -13.99 4.22
CA PRO A 181 2.70 -14.25 5.66
C PRO A 181 1.28 -13.96 6.14
N PHE A 182 0.63 -14.98 6.73
CA PHE A 182 -0.78 -14.94 7.13
C PHE A 182 -1.77 -14.61 5.99
N GLY A 183 -1.35 -14.80 4.74
CA GLY A 183 -2.15 -14.45 3.58
C GLY A 183 -2.07 -12.97 3.16
N ALA A 184 -1.18 -12.19 3.80
CA ALA A 184 -0.99 -10.79 3.48
C ALA A 184 -0.21 -10.59 2.18
N LYS A 185 -0.52 -9.49 1.50
CA LYS A 185 0.22 -8.94 0.36
C LYS A 185 0.72 -7.54 0.70
N GLU A 186 1.30 -6.85 -0.27
CA GLU A 186 1.69 -5.47 -0.05
C GLU A 186 0.48 -4.53 0.07
N ALA A 187 0.63 -3.39 0.74
CA ALA A 187 -0.40 -2.38 0.90
C ALA A 187 0.14 -0.95 0.72
N GLY A 188 1.43 -0.80 0.38
CA GLY A 188 2.09 0.50 0.31
C GLY A 188 1.94 1.19 -1.03
N GLU A 189 2.45 0.60 -2.11
CA GLU A 189 2.63 1.27 -3.41
C GLU A 189 1.60 0.88 -4.47
N GLY A 190 0.82 -0.19 -4.26
CA GLY A 190 -0.11 -0.71 -5.26
C GLY A 190 -1.18 0.30 -5.71
N SER A 191 -1.62 1.17 -4.82
CA SER A 191 -2.61 2.19 -5.12
C SER A 191 -2.02 3.47 -5.76
N LEU A 192 -0.69 3.63 -5.74
CA LEU A 192 -0.04 4.79 -6.36
C LEU A 192 -0.22 4.76 -7.89
N SER A 193 0.14 3.65 -8.50
CA SER A 193 0.17 3.53 -9.96
C SER A 193 -1.21 3.65 -10.61
N SER A 194 -2.26 3.24 -9.92
CA SER A 194 -3.63 3.32 -10.44
C SER A 194 -4.22 4.73 -10.37
N PHE A 195 -3.68 5.62 -9.52
CA PHE A 195 -4.15 7.01 -9.43
C PHE A 195 -3.84 7.81 -10.70
N LEU A 196 -2.66 7.66 -11.28
CA LEU A 196 -2.21 8.43 -12.45
C LEU A 196 -3.16 8.30 -13.64
N PRO A 197 -3.52 7.07 -14.09
CA PRO A 197 -4.47 6.91 -15.18
C PRO A 197 -5.90 7.28 -14.77
N ALA A 198 -6.30 7.10 -13.50
CA ALA A 198 -7.62 7.50 -13.04
C ALA A 198 -7.81 9.02 -13.13
N LEU A 199 -6.83 9.81 -12.67
CA LEU A 199 -6.83 11.28 -12.79
C LEU A 199 -6.90 11.71 -14.24
N THR A 200 -6.03 11.18 -15.11
CA THR A 200 -6.00 11.59 -16.52
C THR A 200 -7.28 11.22 -17.28
N ASN A 201 -7.93 10.10 -16.89
CA ASN A 201 -9.24 9.74 -17.43
C ASN A 201 -10.34 10.70 -16.94
N ALA A 202 -10.34 11.07 -15.65
CA ALA A 202 -11.30 12.03 -15.11
C ALA A 202 -11.18 13.41 -15.77
N VAL A 203 -9.95 13.90 -15.98
CA VAL A 203 -9.69 15.13 -16.71
C VAL A 203 -10.16 15.02 -18.18
N ALA A 204 -9.89 13.87 -18.82
CA ALA A 204 -10.34 13.67 -20.20
C ALA A 204 -11.87 13.67 -20.33
N ASP A 205 -12.57 13.12 -19.33
CA ASP A 205 -14.04 13.18 -19.26
C ASP A 205 -14.54 14.62 -19.06
N ALA A 206 -13.89 15.36 -18.16
CA ALA A 206 -14.28 16.73 -17.84
C ALA A 206 -14.10 17.72 -18.99
N VAL A 207 -12.98 17.63 -19.73
CA VAL A 207 -12.59 18.66 -20.73
C VAL A 207 -12.34 18.13 -22.14
N GLY A 208 -12.41 16.82 -22.33
CA GLY A 208 -12.35 16.19 -23.65
C GLY A 208 -10.95 16.20 -24.28
N VAL A 209 -9.86 16.26 -23.48
CA VAL A 209 -8.48 16.13 -23.96
C VAL A 209 -7.78 15.02 -23.18
N ARG A 210 -6.93 14.24 -23.87
CA ARG A 210 -6.13 13.19 -23.24
C ARG A 210 -4.71 13.66 -23.03
N ALA A 211 -4.25 13.64 -21.78
CA ALA A 211 -2.86 13.86 -21.44
C ALA A 211 -2.06 12.57 -21.68
N THR A 212 -0.87 12.72 -22.27
CA THR A 212 0.10 11.65 -22.51
C THR A 212 1.41 11.86 -21.76
N GLU A 213 1.51 13.00 -21.07
CA GLU A 213 2.68 13.39 -20.28
C GLU A 213 2.23 13.86 -18.89
N LEU A 214 3.06 13.58 -17.87
CA LEU A 214 2.87 13.98 -16.49
C LEU A 214 4.13 14.75 -15.99
N PRO A 215 4.00 15.57 -14.95
CA PRO A 215 2.78 15.98 -14.27
C PRO A 215 1.85 16.81 -15.18
N LEU A 216 0.55 16.69 -14.98
CA LEU A 216 -0.46 17.46 -15.70
C LEU A 216 -0.68 18.80 -15.00
N THR A 217 0.30 19.67 -15.17
CA THR A 217 0.27 21.04 -14.63
C THR A 217 -0.74 21.91 -15.41
N PRO A 218 -1.22 23.03 -14.83
CA PRO A 218 -2.17 23.91 -15.50
C PRO A 218 -1.70 24.42 -16.86
N ASP A 219 -0.42 24.75 -17.01
CA ASP A 219 0.18 25.19 -18.29
C ASP A 219 0.12 24.06 -19.35
N ARG A 220 0.47 22.82 -18.97
CA ARG A 220 0.37 21.66 -19.88
C ARG A 220 -1.05 21.35 -20.28
N LEU A 221 -1.99 21.43 -19.33
CA LEU A 221 -3.41 21.23 -19.66
C LEU A 221 -3.94 22.36 -20.55
N MET A 222 -3.53 23.61 -20.32
CA MET A 222 -3.91 24.73 -21.15
C MET A 222 -3.42 24.54 -22.60
N ASP A 223 -2.17 24.13 -22.78
CA ASP A 223 -1.63 23.82 -24.11
C ASP A 223 -2.42 22.73 -24.84
N LEU A 224 -2.92 21.72 -24.13
CA LEU A 224 -3.77 20.67 -24.71
C LEU A 224 -5.13 21.22 -25.12
N LEU A 225 -5.74 22.06 -24.29
CA LEU A 225 -7.03 22.71 -24.57
C LEU A 225 -6.95 23.65 -25.78
N GLU A 226 -5.89 24.46 -25.88
CA GLU A 226 -5.65 25.32 -27.03
C GLU A 226 -5.44 24.53 -28.33
N LYS A 227 -4.70 23.43 -28.25
CA LYS A 227 -4.52 22.55 -29.44
C LYS A 227 -5.87 21.99 -29.89
N LYS A 228 -6.69 21.50 -28.95
CA LYS A 228 -8.05 20.99 -29.27
C LYS A 228 -8.87 22.06 -29.96
N ALA A 229 -8.93 23.27 -29.41
CA ALA A 229 -9.72 24.38 -29.97
C ALA A 229 -9.30 24.75 -31.41
N ARG A 230 -8.04 24.54 -31.78
CA ARG A 230 -7.53 24.77 -33.16
C ARG A 230 -7.94 23.67 -34.15
N PHE A 231 -8.24 22.47 -33.68
CA PHE A 231 -8.70 21.37 -34.53
C PHE A 231 -10.23 21.30 -34.66
N ASP A 232 -10.96 21.89 -33.70
CA ASP A 232 -12.43 21.94 -33.72
C ASP A 232 -12.98 23.11 -34.53
N ASN A 233 -12.16 24.06 -34.98
CA ASN A 233 -12.42 25.18 -35.90
C ASN A 233 -11.91 24.87 -37.33
#